data_d143fa4f3e40995fc9310298f8e2dc11
#
_entry.id   d143fa4f3e40995fc9310298f8e2dc11
#
_cell.length_a   1.000
_cell.length_b   1.000
_cell.length_c   1.000
_cell.angle_alpha   90.00
_cell.angle_beta   90.00
_cell.angle_gamma   90.00
#
_symmetry.space_group_name_H-M   'P 1'
#
loop_
_entity.id
_entity.type
_entity.pdbx_description
1 polymer ?
#
loop_
_entity_poly.entity_id
_entity_poly.type
_entity_poly.pdbx_seq_one_letter_code
_entity_poly.pdbx_strand_id
1 'polypeptide(L)'
;MDDIIFGKNAITEALISGEREINKILISKNIHSDSKLNKIKELAKERGIVFQFVAKEKFLPYAQYNHQGIIAQISPIRYKDLDEFLEEKHENDSVVILDGVEDSHNLGAIIRTCVCAGVSGIIIPSRRNVQVNATVEKTSAGAINHIPIIK
;
A
#
# COMPACT_ATOMS: atom_id res chain seq x y z
N MET A 1 13.18 -5.84 -2.98
CA MET A 1 12.75 -5.07 -4.16
C MET A 1 11.31 -4.75 -3.87
N ASP A 2 10.98 -3.49 -3.76
CA ASP A 2 9.57 -3.13 -3.58
C ASP A 2 8.81 -3.66 -4.80
N ASP A 3 7.77 -4.42 -4.56
CA ASP A 3 6.91 -4.88 -5.63
C ASP A 3 6.28 -3.67 -6.30
N ILE A 4 6.60 -3.45 -7.55
CA ILE A 4 6.12 -2.33 -8.34
C ILE A 4 5.49 -2.81 -9.64
N ILE A 5 4.43 -2.13 -10.05
CA ILE A 5 3.85 -2.22 -11.39
C ILE A 5 4.17 -0.91 -12.12
N PHE A 6 4.55 -0.98 -13.37
CA PHE A 6 4.89 0.18 -14.16
C PHE A 6 4.21 0.18 -15.53
N GLY A 7 3.93 1.40 -16.00
CA GLY A 7 3.23 1.63 -17.26
C GLY A 7 1.70 1.64 -17.13
N LYS A 8 1.06 2.44 -17.98
CA LYS A 8 -0.38 2.71 -17.91
C LYS A 8 -1.24 1.45 -18.06
N ASN A 9 -0.87 0.54 -18.95
CA ASN A 9 -1.67 -0.66 -19.23
C ASN A 9 -1.68 -1.61 -18.02
N ALA A 10 -0.49 -1.94 -17.47
CA ALA A 10 -0.38 -2.87 -16.34
C ALA A 10 -1.05 -2.32 -15.08
N ILE A 11 -0.95 -1.00 -14.84
CA ILE A 11 -1.61 -0.36 -13.70
C ILE A 11 -3.13 -0.36 -13.88
N THR A 12 -3.62 -0.10 -15.09
CA THR A 12 -5.06 -0.18 -15.38
C THR A 12 -5.59 -1.59 -15.13
N GLU A 13 -4.90 -2.61 -15.60
CA GLU A 13 -5.25 -4.01 -15.39
C GLU A 13 -5.28 -4.38 -13.90
N ALA A 14 -4.26 -3.99 -13.15
CA ALA A 14 -4.20 -4.22 -11.71
C ALA A 14 -5.33 -3.50 -10.94
N LEU A 15 -5.70 -2.30 -11.40
CA LEU A 15 -6.84 -1.56 -10.84
C LEU A 15 -8.18 -2.21 -11.18
N ILE A 16 -8.34 -2.84 -12.35
CA ILE A 16 -9.57 -3.52 -12.75
C ILE A 16 -9.70 -4.87 -12.06
N SER A 17 -8.66 -5.70 -12.10
CA SER A 17 -8.70 -7.07 -11.54
C SER A 17 -8.82 -7.08 -10.02
N GLY A 18 -8.18 -6.13 -9.33
CA GLY A 18 -8.14 -6.11 -7.87
C GLY A 18 -7.36 -7.25 -7.23
N GLU A 19 -6.62 -8.02 -8.02
CA GLU A 19 -5.82 -9.14 -7.53
C GLU A 19 -4.61 -8.69 -6.68
N ARG A 20 -4.16 -7.45 -6.93
CA ARG A 20 -3.02 -6.87 -6.23
C ARG A 20 -3.43 -5.62 -5.47
N GLU A 21 -3.00 -5.55 -4.23
CA GLU A 21 -3.22 -4.39 -3.38
C GLU A 21 -2.25 -3.27 -3.75
N ILE A 22 -2.77 -2.13 -4.17
CA ILE A 22 -1.96 -0.97 -4.56
C ILE A 22 -1.89 -0.01 -3.37
N ASN A 23 -0.69 0.20 -2.84
CA ASN A 23 -0.43 1.17 -1.78
C ASN A 23 -0.54 2.60 -2.26
N LYS A 24 0.04 2.87 -3.45
CA LYS A 24 0.19 4.22 -3.97
C LYS A 24 0.55 4.22 -5.45
N ILE A 25 0.09 5.23 -6.17
CA ILE A 25 0.46 5.48 -7.57
C ILE A 25 1.28 6.76 -7.65
N LEU A 26 2.49 6.67 -8.21
CA LEU A 26 3.34 7.81 -8.52
C LEU A 26 3.16 8.19 -9.99
N ILE A 27 2.89 9.46 -10.22
CA ILE A 27 2.65 10.02 -11.56
C ILE A 27 3.66 11.14 -11.78
N SER A 28 4.40 11.10 -12.89
CA SER A 28 5.32 12.18 -13.24
C SER A 28 4.54 13.48 -13.52
N LYS A 29 5.03 14.61 -13.01
CA LYS A 29 4.45 15.93 -13.32
C LYS A 29 4.47 16.26 -14.81
N ASN A 30 5.41 15.66 -15.55
CA ASN A 30 5.60 15.87 -16.99
C ASN A 30 4.89 14.81 -17.85
N ILE A 31 4.06 13.96 -17.26
CA ILE A 31 3.32 12.94 -18.02
C ILE A 31 2.29 13.60 -18.96
N HIS A 32 2.22 13.12 -20.18
CA HIS A 32 1.14 13.53 -21.07
C HIS A 32 -0.21 12.99 -20.58
N SER A 33 -1.17 13.91 -20.41
CA SER A 33 -2.54 13.56 -20.02
C SER A 33 -3.28 12.96 -21.22
N ASP A 34 -3.76 11.73 -21.06
CA ASP A 34 -4.57 11.03 -22.05
C ASP A 34 -5.75 10.31 -21.36
N SER A 35 -6.61 9.69 -22.15
CA SER A 35 -7.78 8.97 -21.66
C SER A 35 -7.42 7.84 -20.69
N LYS A 36 -6.28 7.15 -20.92
CA LYS A 36 -5.82 6.07 -20.04
C LYS A 36 -5.40 6.60 -18.66
N LEU A 37 -4.70 7.73 -18.62
CA LEU A 37 -4.32 8.35 -17.33
C LEU A 37 -5.55 8.82 -16.56
N ASN A 38 -6.55 9.37 -17.25
CA ASN A 38 -7.79 9.79 -16.61
C ASN A 38 -8.54 8.58 -16.02
N LYS A 39 -8.64 7.48 -16.78
CA LYS A 39 -9.23 6.23 -16.30
C LYS A 39 -8.51 5.68 -15.06
N ILE A 40 -7.17 5.71 -15.03
CA ILE A 40 -6.39 5.30 -13.86
C ILE A 40 -6.74 6.15 -12.63
N LYS A 41 -6.86 7.47 -12.79
CA LYS A 41 -7.21 8.38 -11.70
C LYS A 41 -8.63 8.12 -11.16
N GLU A 42 -9.59 7.84 -12.04
CA GLU A 42 -10.97 7.51 -11.67
C GLU A 42 -10.99 6.20 -10.87
N LEU A 43 -10.42 5.12 -11.41
CA LEU A 43 -10.35 3.83 -10.72
C LEU A 43 -9.60 3.91 -9.38
N ALA A 44 -8.52 4.69 -9.32
CA ALA A 44 -7.78 4.91 -8.07
C ALA A 44 -8.65 5.63 -7.01
N LYS A 45 -9.45 6.63 -7.42
CA LYS A 45 -10.38 7.33 -6.53
C LYS A 45 -11.49 6.41 -6.01
N GLU A 46 -12.11 5.62 -6.91
CA GLU A 46 -13.14 4.66 -6.55
C GLU A 46 -12.67 3.64 -5.51
N ARG A 47 -11.39 3.25 -5.59
CA ARG A 47 -10.76 2.28 -4.67
C ARG A 47 -10.07 2.93 -3.45
N GLY A 48 -10.16 4.25 -3.29
CA GLY A 48 -9.48 4.95 -2.20
C GLY A 48 -7.96 4.95 -2.29
N ILE A 49 -7.38 4.60 -3.46
CA ILE A 49 -5.94 4.51 -3.67
C ILE A 49 -5.37 5.91 -3.85
N VAL A 50 -4.33 6.23 -3.06
CA VAL A 50 -3.64 7.51 -3.13
C VAL A 50 -2.78 7.57 -4.40
N PHE A 51 -2.91 8.63 -5.19
CA PHE A 51 -1.94 8.95 -6.23
C PHE A 51 -1.30 10.31 -6.00
N GLN A 52 -0.04 10.43 -6.41
CA GLN A 52 0.77 11.63 -6.18
C GLN A 52 1.55 12.01 -7.43
N PHE A 53 1.48 13.30 -7.79
CA PHE A 53 2.35 13.85 -8.82
C PHE A 53 3.73 14.14 -8.24
N VAL A 54 4.76 13.56 -8.83
CA VAL A 54 6.15 13.67 -8.38
C VAL A 54 7.06 14.16 -9.50
N ALA A 55 8.19 14.72 -9.13
CA ALA A 55 9.22 15.14 -10.07
C ALA A 55 9.84 13.93 -10.80
N LYS A 56 10.37 14.17 -12.03
CA LYS A 56 10.93 13.12 -12.89
C LYS A 56 12.06 12.34 -12.23
N GLU A 57 12.81 12.99 -11.36
CA GLU A 57 13.94 12.41 -10.62
C GLU A 57 13.52 11.21 -9.74
N LYS A 58 12.27 11.18 -9.30
CA LYS A 58 11.73 10.03 -8.53
C LYS A 58 11.62 8.74 -9.35
N PHE A 59 11.71 8.84 -10.67
CA PHE A 59 11.69 7.70 -11.58
C PHE A 59 13.09 7.19 -11.95
N LEU A 60 14.17 7.88 -11.56
CA LEU A 60 15.54 7.46 -11.86
C LEU A 60 15.87 6.02 -11.41
N PRO A 61 15.46 5.54 -10.23
CA PRO A 61 15.70 4.16 -9.82
C PRO A 61 15.03 3.12 -10.73
N TYR A 62 14.05 3.56 -11.53
CA TYR A 62 13.22 2.72 -12.40
C TYR A 62 13.51 2.96 -13.89
N ALA A 63 14.57 3.71 -14.22
CA ALA A 63 14.89 4.11 -15.60
C ALA A 63 15.07 2.93 -16.58
N GLN A 64 15.43 1.76 -16.06
CA GLN A 64 15.55 0.52 -16.84
C GLN A 64 14.19 -0.07 -17.29
N TYR A 65 13.08 0.39 -16.71
CA TYR A 65 11.73 -0.08 -17.03
C TYR A 65 10.98 0.91 -17.90
N ASN A 66 10.13 0.39 -18.78
CA ASN A 66 9.25 1.24 -19.60
C ASN A 66 8.05 1.74 -18.77
N HIS A 67 8.34 2.60 -17.78
CA HIS A 67 7.35 3.08 -16.82
C HIS A 67 6.40 4.16 -17.38
N GLN A 68 6.68 4.75 -18.55
CA GLN A 68 5.82 5.76 -19.19
C GLN A 68 5.44 6.94 -18.29
N GLY A 69 6.25 7.23 -17.25
CA GLY A 69 5.97 8.29 -16.27
C GLY A 69 4.94 7.90 -15.19
N ILE A 70 4.62 6.63 -15.01
CA ILE A 70 3.69 6.16 -13.99
C ILE A 70 4.15 4.83 -13.39
N ILE A 71 4.07 4.72 -12.06
CA ILE A 71 4.46 3.55 -11.28
C ILE A 71 3.44 3.34 -10.16
N ALA A 72 3.02 2.11 -9.91
CA ALA A 72 2.24 1.73 -8.75
C ALA A 72 3.11 0.90 -7.78
N GLN A 73 3.12 1.29 -6.52
CA GLN A 73 3.70 0.53 -5.43
C GLN A 73 2.64 -0.42 -4.89
N ILE A 74 2.95 -1.71 -4.83
CA ILE A 74 2.01 -2.74 -4.35
C ILE A 74 2.38 -3.23 -2.96
N SER A 75 1.37 -3.68 -2.23
CA SER A 75 1.54 -4.34 -0.94
C SER A 75 1.77 -5.84 -1.14
N PRO A 76 2.66 -6.47 -0.35
CA PRO A 76 2.77 -7.92 -0.30
C PRO A 76 1.58 -8.60 0.39
N ILE A 77 0.76 -7.83 1.11
CA ILE A 77 -0.43 -8.32 1.80
C ILE A 77 -1.70 -7.64 1.27
N ARG A 78 -2.84 -8.28 1.54
CA ARG A 78 -4.15 -7.65 1.40
C ARG A 78 -4.50 -6.96 2.73
N TYR A 79 -4.92 -5.68 2.66
CA TYR A 79 -5.46 -4.99 3.83
C TYR A 79 -6.89 -5.45 4.08
N LYS A 80 -7.27 -5.49 5.35
CA LYS A 80 -8.64 -5.73 5.76
C LYS A 80 -9.39 -4.40 5.84
N ASP A 81 -10.64 -4.41 5.44
CA ASP A 81 -11.54 -3.28 5.62
C ASP A 81 -11.91 -3.12 7.10
N LEU A 82 -12.11 -1.88 7.55
CA LEU A 82 -12.42 -1.59 8.95
C LEU A 82 -13.79 -2.16 9.36
N ASP A 83 -14.81 -2.01 8.51
CA ASP A 83 -16.15 -2.48 8.81
C ASP A 83 -16.16 -4.01 8.87
N GLU A 84 -15.50 -4.70 7.91
CA GLU A 84 -15.31 -6.15 7.93
C GLU A 84 -14.59 -6.62 9.20
N PHE A 85 -13.57 -5.90 9.64
CA PHE A 85 -12.85 -6.24 10.87
C PHE A 85 -13.72 -6.08 12.11
N LEU A 86 -14.54 -5.02 12.16
CA LEU A 86 -15.44 -4.74 13.30
C LEU A 86 -16.60 -5.73 13.38
N GLU A 87 -17.08 -6.26 12.27
CA GLU A 87 -18.11 -7.32 12.23
C GLU A 87 -17.61 -8.64 12.83
N GLU A 88 -16.34 -8.96 12.66
CA GLU A 88 -15.70 -10.17 13.19
C GLU A 88 -15.18 -10.04 14.63
N LYS A 89 -15.35 -8.87 15.23
CA LYS A 89 -14.81 -8.53 16.55
C LYS A 89 -15.33 -9.44 17.67
N HIS A 90 -14.43 -9.83 18.57
CA HIS A 90 -14.73 -10.58 19.79
C HIS A 90 -14.58 -9.71 21.05
N GLU A 91 -15.19 -10.13 22.16
CA GLU A 91 -15.32 -9.34 23.40
C GLU A 91 -13.97 -8.91 24.02
N ASN A 92 -12.91 -9.69 23.80
CA ASN A 92 -11.57 -9.43 24.35
C ASN A 92 -10.55 -8.97 23.32
N ASP A 93 -11.00 -8.50 22.15
CA ASP A 93 -10.09 -8.02 21.13
C ASP A 93 -9.38 -6.73 21.54
N SER A 94 -8.06 -6.72 21.34
CA SER A 94 -7.24 -5.52 21.47
C SER A 94 -6.75 -5.07 20.11
N VAL A 95 -6.81 -3.76 19.85
CA VAL A 95 -6.44 -3.18 18.58
C VAL A 95 -5.41 -2.07 18.79
N VAL A 96 -4.39 -2.05 17.96
CA VAL A 96 -3.40 -0.96 17.93
C VAL A 96 -3.67 -0.05 16.74
N ILE A 97 -3.82 1.23 17.01
CA ILE A 97 -3.97 2.27 15.98
C ILE A 97 -2.65 3.02 15.88
N LEU A 98 -2.06 3.03 14.70
CA LEU A 98 -0.82 3.73 14.42
C LEU A 98 -1.13 5.02 13.67
N ASP A 99 -0.51 6.12 14.11
CA ASP A 99 -0.62 7.41 13.45
C ASP A 99 0.77 8.00 13.24
N GLY A 100 1.14 8.25 11.98
CA GLY A 100 2.39 8.90 11.62
C GLY A 100 3.64 8.03 11.72
N VAL A 101 3.55 6.72 11.64
CA VAL A 101 4.72 5.84 11.50
C VAL A 101 5.24 5.94 10.07
N GLU A 102 6.43 6.51 9.87
CA GLU A 102 6.98 6.79 8.55
C GLU A 102 8.05 5.78 8.08
N ASP A 103 8.66 5.07 9.02
CA ASP A 103 9.75 4.13 8.75
C ASP A 103 9.29 2.68 8.68
N SER A 104 9.68 1.98 7.61
CA SER A 104 9.29 0.58 7.37
C SER A 104 9.85 -0.39 8.41
N HIS A 105 11.05 -0.15 8.94
CA HIS A 105 11.65 -1.01 9.98
C HIS A 105 10.88 -0.87 11.27
N ASN A 106 10.46 0.36 11.62
CA ASN A 106 9.66 0.61 12.81
C ASN A 106 8.28 -0.07 12.69
N LEU A 107 7.61 0.05 11.55
CA LEU A 107 6.34 -0.64 11.33
C LEU A 107 6.49 -2.16 11.47
N GLY A 108 7.51 -2.75 10.85
CA GLY A 108 7.77 -4.19 10.96
C GLY A 108 8.06 -4.63 12.41
N ALA A 109 8.81 -3.85 13.17
CA ALA A 109 9.09 -4.12 14.59
C ALA A 109 7.81 -4.02 15.46
N ILE A 110 6.95 -3.03 15.21
CA ILE A 110 5.66 -2.88 15.89
C ILE A 110 4.75 -4.08 15.59
N ILE A 111 4.62 -4.49 14.33
CA ILE A 111 3.82 -5.67 13.94
C ILE A 111 4.29 -6.91 14.71
N ARG A 112 5.59 -7.17 14.75
CA ARG A 112 6.15 -8.31 15.50
C ARG A 112 5.79 -8.25 16.96
N THR A 113 5.91 -7.08 17.60
CA THR A 113 5.57 -6.89 19.00
C THR A 113 4.08 -7.10 19.25
N CYS A 114 3.22 -6.57 18.37
CA CYS A 114 1.77 -6.76 18.47
C CYS A 114 1.35 -8.23 18.41
N VAL A 115 1.93 -9.00 17.48
CA VAL A 115 1.67 -10.44 17.38
C VAL A 115 2.09 -11.17 18.66
N CYS A 116 3.28 -10.88 19.20
CA CYS A 116 3.74 -11.46 20.45
C CYS A 116 2.87 -11.09 21.66
N ALA A 117 2.27 -9.90 21.64
CA ALA A 117 1.38 -9.41 22.69
C ALA A 117 -0.07 -9.91 22.55
N GLY A 118 -0.40 -10.65 21.50
CA GLY A 118 -1.76 -11.15 21.24
C GLY A 118 -2.73 -10.08 20.78
N VAL A 119 -2.24 -9.02 20.13
CA VAL A 119 -3.09 -7.97 19.53
C VAL A 119 -3.89 -8.56 18.37
N SER A 120 -5.17 -8.23 18.29
CA SER A 120 -6.12 -8.78 17.32
C SER A 120 -6.05 -8.12 15.94
N GLY A 121 -5.56 -6.86 15.87
CA GLY A 121 -5.41 -6.15 14.62
C GLY A 121 -4.66 -4.83 14.75
N ILE A 122 -4.10 -4.36 13.64
CA ILE A 122 -3.38 -3.08 13.56
C ILE A 122 -4.06 -2.22 12.51
N ILE A 123 -4.49 -1.01 12.91
CA ILE A 123 -5.07 -0.02 12.02
C ILE A 123 -3.99 0.99 11.62
N ILE A 124 -3.83 1.20 10.33
CA ILE A 124 -2.93 2.20 9.77
C ILE A 124 -3.68 3.16 8.84
N PRO A 125 -3.36 4.46 8.85
CA PRO A 125 -3.98 5.40 7.93
C PRO A 125 -3.47 5.22 6.50
N SER A 126 -4.31 5.51 5.51
CA SER A 126 -3.95 5.47 4.09
C SER A 126 -2.96 6.57 3.69
N ARG A 127 -2.80 7.61 4.51
CA ARG A 127 -1.94 8.77 4.26
C ARG A 127 -1.07 9.06 5.48
N ARG A 128 0.08 9.72 5.26
CA ARG A 128 1.02 10.14 6.33
C ARG A 128 1.49 9.00 7.21
N ASN A 129 1.56 7.81 6.63
CA ASN A 129 2.06 6.60 7.29
C ASN A 129 2.75 5.73 6.24
N VAL A 130 3.78 5.02 6.64
CA VAL A 130 4.36 3.99 5.77
C VAL A 130 3.32 2.89 5.55
N GLN A 131 3.23 2.45 4.32
CA GLN A 131 2.38 1.31 3.95
C GLN A 131 3.20 0.02 3.98
N VAL A 132 2.52 -1.11 4.06
CA VAL A 132 3.22 -2.41 4.04
C VAL A 132 3.92 -2.61 2.70
N ASN A 133 5.20 -2.92 2.78
CA ASN A 133 6.08 -3.17 1.65
C ASN A 133 7.04 -4.33 1.98
N ALA A 134 7.89 -4.72 1.04
CA ALA A 134 8.84 -5.81 1.23
C ALA A 134 9.79 -5.63 2.45
N THR A 135 10.12 -4.39 2.81
CA THR A 135 10.92 -4.11 4.02
C THR A 135 10.14 -4.40 5.29
N VAL A 136 8.87 -4.00 5.36
CA VAL A 136 7.97 -4.31 6.49
C VAL A 136 7.79 -5.82 6.62
N GLU A 137 7.53 -6.53 5.53
CA GLU A 137 7.42 -7.99 5.51
C GLU A 137 8.68 -8.65 6.08
N LYS A 138 9.86 -8.25 5.59
CA LYS A 138 11.15 -8.77 6.06
C LYS A 138 11.40 -8.46 7.53
N THR A 139 11.17 -7.23 7.97
CA THR A 139 11.48 -6.80 9.35
C THR A 139 10.47 -7.30 10.38
N SER A 140 9.26 -7.62 9.97
CA SER A 140 8.28 -8.30 10.81
C SER A 140 8.62 -9.78 11.05
N ALA A 141 9.61 -10.35 10.33
CA ALA A 141 10.04 -11.75 10.45
C ALA A 141 8.88 -12.75 10.31
N GLY A 142 7.96 -12.48 9.37
CA GLY A 142 6.79 -13.31 9.10
C GLY A 142 5.57 -13.04 10.02
N ALA A 143 5.73 -12.22 11.06
CA ALA A 143 4.63 -11.89 11.98
C ALA A 143 3.44 -11.25 11.26
N ILE A 144 3.68 -10.53 10.17
CA ILE A 144 2.64 -9.86 9.38
C ILE A 144 1.57 -10.82 8.82
N ASN A 145 1.90 -12.11 8.68
CA ASN A 145 0.95 -13.12 8.20
C ASN A 145 0.00 -13.62 9.29
N HIS A 146 0.19 -13.21 10.55
CA HIS A 146 -0.55 -13.66 11.71
C HIS A 146 -1.43 -12.59 12.36
N ILE A 147 -1.49 -11.40 11.78
CA ILE A 147 -2.29 -10.29 12.28
C ILE A 147 -2.88 -9.50 11.12
N PRO A 148 -4.18 -9.19 11.14
CA PRO A 148 -4.78 -8.34 10.11
C PRO A 148 -4.25 -6.90 10.22
N ILE A 149 -3.89 -6.34 9.07
CA ILE A 149 -3.59 -4.91 8.92
C ILE A 149 -4.80 -4.26 8.26
N ILE A 150 -5.41 -3.34 8.99
CA ILE A 150 -6.64 -2.65 8.61
C ILE A 150 -6.27 -1.26 8.07
N LYS A 151 -6.97 -0.82 7.04
CA LYS A 151 -6.64 0.44 6.38
C LYS A 151 -7.87 1.34 6.20
#